data_45d90d19fd4e53f88fc2dc143c278f0c
#
_entry.id   45d90d19fd4e53f88fc2dc143c278f0c
#
_cell.length_a   1.000
_cell.length_b   1.000
_cell.length_c   1.000
_cell.angle_alpha   90.00
_cell.angle_beta   90.00
_cell.angle_gamma   90.00
#
_symmetry.space_group_name_H-M   'P 1'
#
loop_
_entity.id
_entity.type
_entity.pdbx_description
1 polymer ?
#
loop_
_entity_poly.entity_id
_entity_poly.type
_entity_poly.pdbx_seq_one_letter_code
_entity_poly.pdbx_strand_id
1 'polypeptide(L)'
;MKKFYFILFLAGSLSVAAQKNSNGKIYDQHPGIDLVEKFNRAFIAADEAQLNALMTDDFKAYNGEAMNKDRNFATKQDMINQAKYWNGSLMNYSIDKRGGSYPDALEYKRSGTWVYTYDVFHGIDKNNGFKIEMPYDRSFILNKAGDKIAAMIINYNTRIMEKYSLSFETIRNGTIYKDHENIRTLRKVISYFEMGDHDKAYSFYTKGARFSDINAPIGSSSSIAENREAFEQTLMKYDLISIDEYGYPDLLDYEGSGSEAISWWTFRFKSKKTGELIKVFCHFSHSFNAEGQITRQVAYYNGALLP
;
A
#
# COMPACT_ATOMS: atom_id res chain seq x y z
N MET A 1 76.74 8.74 -8.89
CA MET A 1 75.28 8.76 -9.20
C MET A 1 74.89 7.48 -9.94
N LYS A 2 74.52 6.45 -9.26
CA LYS A 2 73.92 5.20 -9.77
C LYS A 2 73.66 4.28 -8.56
N LYS A 3 72.45 4.22 -8.08
CA LYS A 3 71.88 3.15 -7.20
C LYS A 3 70.64 3.70 -6.53
N PHE A 4 69.51 3.75 -7.26
CA PHE A 4 68.18 4.02 -6.62
C PHE A 4 66.98 3.55 -7.48
N TYR A 5 67.09 2.39 -8.15
CA TYR A 5 65.98 1.85 -8.93
C TYR A 5 65.77 0.32 -8.74
N PHE A 6 65.75 -0.15 -7.50
CA PHE A 6 65.51 -1.62 -7.32
C PHE A 6 64.62 -2.01 -6.13
N ILE A 7 63.84 -1.10 -5.57
CA ILE A 7 62.96 -1.43 -4.42
C ILE A 7 61.47 -1.24 -4.73
N LEU A 8 61.08 -0.87 -5.95
CA LEU A 8 59.65 -0.62 -6.23
C LEU A 8 58.92 -1.78 -6.91
N PHE A 9 59.49 -2.97 -7.04
CA PHE A 9 58.87 -4.09 -7.76
C PHE A 9 58.47 -5.28 -6.85
N LEU A 10 58.64 -5.18 -5.54
CA LEU A 10 58.28 -6.26 -4.62
C LEU A 10 57.02 -6.00 -3.77
N ALA A 11 56.37 -4.85 -3.92
CA ALA A 11 55.11 -4.52 -3.17
C ALA A 11 53.84 -4.86 -3.92
N GLY A 12 53.90 -5.30 -5.18
CA GLY A 12 52.74 -5.59 -6.04
C GLY A 12 52.18 -7.02 -5.97
N SER A 13 52.83 -7.96 -5.28
CA SER A 13 52.48 -9.38 -5.32
C SER A 13 51.84 -9.93 -4.04
N LEU A 14 51.53 -9.08 -3.05
CA LEU A 14 50.92 -9.53 -1.77
C LEU A 14 49.41 -9.30 -1.68
N SER A 15 48.76 -8.79 -2.70
CA SER A 15 47.33 -8.48 -2.68
C SER A 15 46.40 -9.60 -3.18
N VAL A 16 46.92 -10.76 -3.59
CA VAL A 16 46.10 -11.85 -4.16
C VAL A 16 45.83 -13.00 -3.17
N ALA A 17 46.32 -12.89 -1.94
CA ALA A 17 46.17 -13.99 -0.96
C ALA A 17 44.97 -13.81 0.03
N ALA A 18 44.12 -12.81 -0.14
CA ALA A 18 43.02 -12.52 0.82
C ALA A 18 41.68 -13.15 0.44
N GLN A 19 41.58 -13.95 -0.62
CA GLN A 19 40.36 -14.70 -0.92
C GLN A 19 40.46 -16.16 -0.43
N LYS A 20 40.67 -16.32 0.86
CA LYS A 20 40.68 -17.64 1.51
C LYS A 20 39.27 -17.95 2.07
N ASN A 21 38.74 -19.08 1.59
CA ASN A 21 37.57 -19.81 2.07
C ASN A 21 36.22 -19.30 1.62
N SER A 22 35.84 -19.54 0.35
CA SER A 22 34.44 -19.51 -0.02
C SER A 22 33.66 -20.48 0.86
N ASN A 23 32.52 -20.05 1.45
CA ASN A 23 31.65 -20.89 2.27
C ASN A 23 30.69 -21.77 1.45
N GLY A 24 30.60 -21.53 0.13
CA GLY A 24 29.70 -22.25 -0.76
C GLY A 24 29.67 -21.63 -2.16
N LYS A 25 28.62 -21.97 -2.91
CA LYS A 25 28.33 -21.48 -4.25
C LYS A 25 26.88 -20.98 -4.33
N ILE A 26 26.61 -20.03 -5.20
CA ILE A 26 25.29 -19.52 -5.53
C ILE A 26 24.93 -19.85 -6.98
N TYR A 27 23.68 -20.17 -7.24
CA TYR A 27 23.17 -20.58 -8.54
C TYR A 27 21.82 -19.89 -8.80
N ASP A 28 21.62 -19.41 -10.01
CA ASP A 28 20.34 -18.93 -10.58
C ASP A 28 19.54 -20.05 -11.29
N GLN A 29 20.19 -21.20 -11.55
CA GLN A 29 19.59 -22.42 -12.08
C GLN A 29 20.09 -23.61 -11.25
N HIS A 30 19.16 -24.33 -10.60
CA HIS A 30 19.49 -25.43 -9.68
C HIS A 30 18.27 -26.34 -9.50
N PRO A 31 18.42 -27.68 -9.38
CA PRO A 31 17.29 -28.60 -9.12
C PRO A 31 16.47 -28.25 -7.87
N GLY A 32 17.09 -27.63 -6.86
CA GLY A 32 16.41 -27.13 -5.67
C GLY A 32 15.43 -26.01 -5.98
N ILE A 33 15.70 -25.16 -6.97
CA ILE A 33 14.76 -24.11 -7.42
C ILE A 33 13.53 -24.77 -8.05
N ASP A 34 13.72 -25.78 -8.90
CA ASP A 34 12.61 -26.55 -9.51
C ASP A 34 11.74 -27.24 -8.45
N LEU A 35 12.39 -27.77 -7.39
CA LEU A 35 11.69 -28.38 -6.26
C LEU A 35 10.80 -27.36 -5.55
N VAL A 36 11.32 -26.17 -5.27
CA VAL A 36 10.58 -25.07 -4.61
C VAL A 36 9.45 -24.54 -5.51
N GLU A 37 9.66 -24.46 -6.80
CA GLU A 37 8.58 -24.09 -7.74
C GLU A 37 7.46 -25.16 -7.80
N LYS A 38 7.80 -26.44 -7.71
CA LYS A 38 6.80 -27.53 -7.56
C LYS A 38 6.04 -27.39 -6.25
N PHE A 39 6.74 -27.10 -5.15
CA PHE A 39 6.11 -26.85 -3.87
C PHE A 39 5.14 -25.66 -3.94
N ASN A 40 5.53 -24.54 -4.54
CA ASN A 40 4.66 -23.36 -4.70
C ASN A 40 3.37 -23.69 -5.45
N ARG A 41 3.48 -24.39 -6.57
CA ARG A 41 2.30 -24.83 -7.32
C ARG A 41 1.38 -25.73 -6.51
N ALA A 42 1.94 -26.71 -5.80
CA ALA A 42 1.20 -27.61 -4.93
C ALA A 42 0.54 -26.85 -3.75
N PHE A 43 1.23 -25.88 -3.18
CA PHE A 43 0.72 -25.05 -2.06
C PHE A 43 -0.45 -24.19 -2.51
N ILE A 44 -0.36 -23.50 -3.65
CA ILE A 44 -1.45 -22.69 -4.22
C ILE A 44 -2.66 -23.56 -4.56
N ALA A 45 -2.42 -24.75 -5.15
CA ALA A 45 -3.47 -25.69 -5.52
C ALA A 45 -4.06 -26.47 -4.33
N ALA A 46 -3.47 -26.35 -3.14
CA ALA A 46 -3.75 -27.18 -1.96
C ALA A 46 -3.63 -28.70 -2.25
N ASP A 47 -2.68 -29.08 -3.12
CA ASP A 47 -2.43 -30.48 -3.47
C ASP A 47 -1.69 -31.19 -2.32
N GLU A 48 -2.46 -31.81 -1.45
CA GLU A 48 -1.96 -32.48 -0.26
C GLU A 48 -0.99 -33.61 -0.61
N ALA A 49 -1.27 -34.38 -1.66
CA ALA A 49 -0.42 -35.51 -2.06
C ALA A 49 0.97 -35.03 -2.48
N GLN A 50 1.04 -34.00 -3.31
CA GLN A 50 2.30 -33.40 -3.73
C GLN A 50 3.01 -32.72 -2.55
N LEU A 51 2.32 -31.94 -1.71
CA LEU A 51 2.91 -31.32 -0.52
C LEU A 51 3.53 -32.38 0.42
N ASN A 52 2.84 -33.50 0.64
CA ASN A 52 3.37 -34.62 1.42
C ASN A 52 4.63 -35.22 0.79
N ALA A 53 4.69 -35.36 -0.51
CA ALA A 53 5.85 -35.92 -1.21
C ALA A 53 7.07 -34.98 -1.20
N LEU A 54 6.84 -33.66 -1.28
CA LEU A 54 7.89 -32.64 -1.40
C LEU A 54 8.53 -32.24 -0.07
N MET A 55 7.88 -32.47 1.09
CA MET A 55 8.41 -32.20 2.42
C MET A 55 8.90 -33.46 3.12
N THR A 56 9.90 -33.33 4.00
CA THR A 56 10.32 -34.40 4.89
C THR A 56 9.27 -34.64 5.98
N ASP A 57 9.32 -35.81 6.65
CA ASP A 57 8.34 -36.10 7.72
C ASP A 57 8.58 -35.26 8.98
N ASP A 58 9.80 -34.83 9.21
CA ASP A 58 10.21 -33.93 10.30
C ASP A 58 10.28 -32.46 9.88
N PHE A 59 9.64 -32.08 8.78
CA PHE A 59 9.58 -30.71 8.25
C PHE A 59 9.15 -29.68 9.30
N LYS A 60 9.78 -28.52 9.27
CA LYS A 60 9.46 -27.38 10.15
C LYS A 60 9.45 -26.07 9.39
N ALA A 61 8.38 -25.27 9.57
CA ALA A 61 8.34 -23.90 9.08
C ALA A 61 8.41 -22.90 10.24
N TYR A 62 9.21 -21.88 10.08
CA TYR A 62 9.47 -20.85 11.09
C TYR A 62 9.05 -19.48 10.59
N ASN A 63 8.52 -18.65 11.49
CA ASN A 63 8.38 -17.22 11.22
C ASN A 63 9.77 -16.57 11.35
N GLY A 64 10.25 -15.94 10.28
CA GLY A 64 11.56 -15.28 10.23
C GLY A 64 11.66 -14.03 11.10
N GLU A 65 10.53 -13.39 11.43
CA GLU A 65 10.47 -12.22 12.31
C GLU A 65 10.40 -12.60 13.82
N ALA A 66 10.28 -13.90 14.17
CA ALA A 66 10.21 -14.32 15.56
C ALA A 66 11.52 -14.09 16.29
N MET A 67 11.49 -13.25 17.31
CA MET A 67 12.66 -12.80 18.10
C MET A 67 12.95 -13.67 19.32
N ASN A 68 12.05 -14.56 19.70
CA ASN A 68 12.20 -15.38 20.92
C ASN A 68 13.08 -16.61 20.69
N LYS A 69 13.70 -17.08 21.77
CA LYS A 69 14.57 -18.27 21.75
C LYS A 69 13.77 -19.56 21.54
N ASP A 70 12.54 -19.58 22.01
CA ASP A 70 11.60 -20.69 21.85
C ASP A 70 10.79 -20.48 20.58
N ARG A 71 11.43 -20.73 19.43
CA ARG A 71 10.77 -20.61 18.13
C ARG A 71 9.69 -21.68 18.01
N ASN A 72 8.44 -21.24 18.03
CA ASN A 72 7.35 -22.09 17.56
C ASN A 72 7.53 -22.34 16.06
N PHE A 73 7.24 -23.54 15.63
CA PHE A 73 7.28 -23.93 14.23
C PHE A 73 5.94 -24.56 13.81
N ALA A 74 5.61 -24.38 12.55
CA ALA A 74 4.53 -25.12 11.92
C ALA A 74 5.08 -26.45 11.38
N THR A 75 4.32 -27.50 11.58
CA THR A 75 4.65 -28.85 11.08
C THR A 75 4.27 -28.99 9.60
N LYS A 76 4.66 -30.11 8.99
CA LYS A 76 4.20 -30.49 7.65
C LYS A 76 2.68 -30.46 7.52
N GLN A 77 1.94 -30.98 8.52
CA GLN A 77 0.49 -31.00 8.50
C GLN A 77 -0.09 -29.58 8.63
N ASP A 78 0.52 -28.69 9.42
CA ASP A 78 0.08 -27.29 9.53
C ASP A 78 0.25 -26.57 8.20
N MET A 79 1.32 -26.81 7.45
CA MET A 79 1.52 -26.22 6.11
C MET A 79 0.47 -26.72 5.10
N ILE A 80 0.11 -28.01 5.15
CA ILE A 80 -0.96 -28.56 4.32
C ILE A 80 -2.30 -27.91 4.67
N ASN A 81 -2.60 -27.77 5.95
CA ASN A 81 -3.82 -27.11 6.42
C ASN A 81 -3.85 -25.64 6.01
N GLN A 82 -2.71 -24.94 6.06
CA GLN A 82 -2.57 -23.56 5.61
C GLN A 82 -2.81 -23.43 4.09
N ALA A 83 -2.27 -24.36 3.30
CA ALA A 83 -2.53 -24.38 1.85
C ALA A 83 -4.03 -24.54 1.54
N LYS A 84 -4.71 -25.47 2.23
CA LYS A 84 -6.16 -25.67 2.12
C LYS A 84 -6.95 -24.43 2.53
N TYR A 85 -6.55 -23.79 3.62
CA TYR A 85 -7.18 -22.55 4.09
C TYR A 85 -7.10 -21.44 3.04
N TRP A 86 -5.91 -21.15 2.53
CA TRP A 86 -5.73 -20.07 1.56
C TRP A 86 -6.45 -20.36 0.23
N ASN A 87 -6.32 -21.57 -0.29
CA ASN A 87 -7.04 -21.96 -1.51
C ASN A 87 -8.56 -21.89 -1.32
N GLY A 88 -9.07 -22.31 -0.16
CA GLY A 88 -10.50 -22.26 0.16
C GLY A 88 -11.03 -20.85 0.38
N SER A 89 -10.28 -19.98 1.05
CA SER A 89 -10.71 -18.66 1.51
C SER A 89 -10.48 -17.54 0.48
N LEU A 90 -9.49 -17.67 -0.40
CA LEU A 90 -9.10 -16.61 -1.32
C LEU A 90 -9.59 -16.87 -2.75
N MET A 91 -9.96 -15.81 -3.44
CA MET A 91 -10.07 -15.74 -4.89
C MET A 91 -8.89 -14.96 -5.46
N ASN A 92 -8.55 -15.19 -6.73
CA ASN A 92 -7.36 -14.64 -7.39
C ASN A 92 -6.07 -14.89 -6.58
N TYR A 93 -6.00 -16.07 -5.94
CA TYR A 93 -4.89 -16.43 -5.09
C TYR A 93 -3.65 -16.80 -5.91
N SER A 94 -2.54 -16.15 -5.61
CA SER A 94 -1.26 -16.45 -6.23
C SER A 94 -0.08 -16.15 -5.30
N ILE A 95 1.05 -16.77 -5.60
CA ILE A 95 2.37 -16.46 -5.05
C ILE A 95 3.29 -16.32 -6.25
N ASP A 96 3.53 -15.08 -6.65
CA ASP A 96 4.25 -14.75 -7.86
C ASP A 96 5.60 -14.10 -7.55
N LYS A 97 6.57 -14.28 -8.44
CA LYS A 97 7.88 -13.62 -8.32
C LYS A 97 7.69 -12.10 -8.31
N ARG A 98 8.29 -11.43 -7.32
CA ARG A 98 8.31 -9.96 -7.26
C ARG A 98 9.11 -9.43 -8.45
N GLY A 99 8.59 -8.40 -9.14
CA GLY A 99 9.18 -7.89 -10.37
C GLY A 99 10.69 -7.68 -10.30
N GLY A 100 11.42 -8.25 -11.26
CA GLY A 100 12.88 -8.17 -11.35
C GLY A 100 13.64 -9.14 -10.43
N SER A 101 12.97 -9.90 -9.54
CA SER A 101 13.61 -10.89 -8.68
C SER A 101 13.59 -12.29 -9.31
N TYR A 102 14.54 -13.10 -8.91
CA TYR A 102 14.62 -14.52 -9.25
C TYR A 102 15.05 -15.31 -8.01
N PRO A 103 14.70 -16.61 -7.92
CA PRO A 103 15.15 -17.43 -6.80
C PRO A 103 16.64 -17.73 -6.91
N ASP A 104 17.31 -17.77 -5.75
CA ASP A 104 18.72 -18.16 -5.61
C ASP A 104 18.84 -19.50 -4.90
N ALA A 105 19.66 -20.42 -5.42
CA ALA A 105 20.08 -21.60 -4.68
C ALA A 105 21.51 -21.44 -4.17
N LEU A 106 21.72 -21.68 -2.87
CA LEU A 106 23.02 -21.60 -2.22
C LEU A 106 23.41 -22.99 -1.68
N GLU A 107 24.52 -23.53 -2.18
CA GLU A 107 25.13 -24.72 -1.65
C GLU A 107 26.21 -24.34 -0.63
N TYR A 108 25.90 -24.44 0.65
CA TYR A 108 26.87 -24.21 1.72
C TYR A 108 27.70 -25.44 2.01
N LYS A 109 28.97 -25.28 2.26
CA LYS A 109 29.90 -26.39 2.58
C LYS A 109 29.49 -27.24 3.79
N ARG A 110 28.80 -26.64 4.77
CA ARG A 110 28.42 -27.29 6.04
C ARG A 110 26.92 -27.35 6.29
N SER A 111 26.15 -26.43 5.74
CA SER A 111 24.72 -26.26 6.07
C SER A 111 23.78 -26.78 4.96
N GLY A 112 24.34 -27.45 3.93
CA GLY A 112 23.54 -28.00 2.82
C GLY A 112 23.02 -26.94 1.87
N THR A 113 21.98 -27.30 1.13
CA THR A 113 21.40 -26.46 0.07
C THR A 113 20.22 -25.66 0.60
N TRP A 114 20.25 -24.37 0.33
CA TRP A 114 19.19 -23.41 0.63
C TRP A 114 18.67 -22.79 -0.65
N VAL A 115 17.37 -22.56 -0.73
CA VAL A 115 16.75 -21.83 -1.85
C VAL A 115 16.01 -20.63 -1.27
N TYR A 116 16.30 -19.45 -1.81
CA TYR A 116 15.66 -18.20 -1.42
C TYR A 116 14.68 -17.77 -2.52
N THR A 117 13.48 -17.34 -2.13
CA THR A 117 12.50 -16.79 -3.04
C THR A 117 12.05 -15.43 -2.56
N TYR A 118 11.76 -14.54 -3.52
CA TYR A 118 11.34 -13.16 -3.31
C TYR A 118 10.02 -12.97 -4.04
N ASP A 119 8.93 -13.23 -3.35
CA ASP A 119 7.61 -13.34 -3.96
C ASP A 119 6.67 -12.23 -3.49
N VAL A 120 5.52 -12.14 -4.13
CA VAL A 120 4.33 -11.43 -3.65
C VAL A 120 3.24 -12.46 -3.39
N PHE A 121 2.70 -12.44 -2.19
CA PHE A 121 1.46 -13.16 -1.85
C PHE A 121 0.29 -12.26 -2.21
N HIS A 122 -0.58 -12.74 -3.07
CA HIS A 122 -1.78 -12.04 -3.51
C HIS A 122 -3.03 -12.90 -3.31
N GLY A 123 -4.12 -12.25 -2.88
CA GLY A 123 -5.44 -12.88 -2.81
C GLY A 123 -6.51 -11.91 -2.30
N ILE A 124 -7.76 -12.25 -2.57
CA ILE A 124 -8.92 -11.48 -2.09
C ILE A 124 -9.80 -12.44 -1.29
N ASP A 125 -10.07 -12.11 -0.04
CA ASP A 125 -10.92 -12.94 0.82
C ASP A 125 -12.36 -13.01 0.27
N LYS A 126 -12.89 -14.22 0.16
CA LYS A 126 -14.24 -14.48 -0.40
C LYS A 126 -15.37 -13.97 0.47
N ASN A 127 -15.15 -13.84 1.78
CA ASN A 127 -16.20 -13.48 2.73
C ASN A 127 -16.34 -11.97 2.92
N ASN A 128 -15.20 -11.24 2.96
CA ASN A 128 -15.20 -9.81 3.28
C ASN A 128 -14.57 -8.91 2.20
N GLY A 129 -14.01 -9.51 1.12
CA GLY A 129 -13.41 -8.76 0.02
C GLY A 129 -12.05 -8.12 0.35
N PHE A 130 -11.44 -8.43 1.51
CA PHE A 130 -10.15 -7.86 1.87
C PHE A 130 -9.07 -8.32 0.89
N LYS A 131 -8.35 -7.36 0.29
CA LYS A 131 -7.24 -7.63 -0.63
C LYS A 131 -5.95 -7.77 0.15
N ILE A 132 -5.37 -8.96 0.14
CA ILE A 132 -4.01 -9.22 0.61
C ILE A 132 -3.06 -9.04 -0.58
N GLU A 133 -2.07 -8.18 -0.42
CA GLU A 133 -0.97 -8.02 -1.37
C GLU A 133 0.26 -7.61 -0.56
N MET A 134 1.22 -8.54 -0.43
CA MET A 134 2.37 -8.31 0.43
C MET A 134 3.62 -9.03 -0.07
N PRO A 135 4.82 -8.48 0.21
CA PRO A 135 6.06 -9.24 0.07
C PRO A 135 6.00 -10.53 0.87
N TYR A 136 6.46 -11.61 0.26
CA TYR A 136 6.44 -12.97 0.83
C TYR A 136 7.75 -13.66 0.53
N ASP A 137 8.77 -13.34 1.32
CA ASP A 137 10.12 -13.83 1.11
C ASP A 137 10.32 -15.11 1.93
N ARG A 138 10.85 -16.17 1.29
CA ARG A 138 11.01 -17.47 1.94
C ARG A 138 12.39 -18.05 1.69
N SER A 139 12.89 -18.76 2.71
CA SER A 139 14.11 -19.54 2.62
C SER A 139 13.76 -21.01 2.84
N PHE A 140 14.05 -21.84 1.87
CA PHE A 140 13.82 -23.27 1.91
C PHE A 140 15.15 -24.00 2.18
N ILE A 141 15.15 -24.92 3.13
CA ILE A 141 16.30 -25.74 3.48
C ILE A 141 16.01 -27.15 2.98
N LEU A 142 16.86 -27.64 2.08
CA LEU A 142 16.69 -28.97 1.51
C LEU A 142 17.30 -30.04 2.42
N ASN A 143 16.77 -31.25 2.32
CA ASN A 143 17.39 -32.40 2.95
C ASN A 143 18.76 -32.71 2.31
N LYS A 144 19.53 -33.66 2.89
CA LYS A 144 20.87 -33.98 2.41
C LYS A 144 20.88 -34.51 0.97
N ALA A 145 19.83 -35.20 0.54
CA ALA A 145 19.69 -35.70 -0.83
C ALA A 145 19.31 -34.59 -1.85
N GLY A 146 18.82 -33.46 -1.38
CA GLY A 146 18.39 -32.35 -2.24
C GLY A 146 17.03 -32.54 -2.93
N ASP A 147 16.29 -33.58 -2.54
CA ASP A 147 15.04 -34.00 -3.19
C ASP A 147 13.77 -33.67 -2.38
N LYS A 148 13.91 -33.20 -1.13
CA LYS A 148 12.82 -32.78 -0.27
C LYS A 148 13.17 -31.51 0.52
N ILE A 149 12.13 -30.75 0.88
CA ILE A 149 12.23 -29.58 1.75
C ILE A 149 12.18 -30.06 3.21
N ALA A 150 13.25 -29.82 3.97
CA ALA A 150 13.36 -30.19 5.38
C ALA A 150 12.89 -29.07 6.31
N ALA A 151 13.11 -27.81 5.92
CA ALA A 151 12.60 -26.67 6.68
C ALA A 151 12.34 -25.47 5.78
N MET A 152 11.54 -24.52 6.31
CA MET A 152 11.26 -23.25 5.66
C MET A 152 11.28 -22.11 6.69
N ILE A 153 11.76 -20.94 6.27
CA ILE A 153 11.67 -19.70 7.02
C ILE A 153 10.84 -18.74 6.18
N ILE A 154 9.83 -18.13 6.79
CA ILE A 154 8.86 -17.27 6.10
C ILE A 154 8.96 -15.86 6.67
N ASN A 155 9.13 -14.86 5.78
CA ASN A 155 9.07 -13.45 6.12
C ASN A 155 7.94 -12.79 5.32
N TYR A 156 7.03 -12.10 6.00
CA TYR A 156 5.89 -11.40 5.40
C TYR A 156 5.53 -10.15 6.19
N ASN A 157 4.71 -9.29 5.62
CA ASN A 157 4.29 -8.07 6.28
C ASN A 157 3.19 -8.37 7.35
N THR A 158 3.59 -8.40 8.62
CA THR A 158 2.69 -8.69 9.75
C THR A 158 1.57 -7.67 9.88
N ARG A 159 1.80 -6.38 9.55
CA ARG A 159 0.75 -5.35 9.60
C ARG A 159 -0.38 -5.61 8.60
N ILE A 160 -0.09 -6.18 7.44
CA ILE A 160 -1.14 -6.55 6.47
C ILE A 160 -1.96 -7.70 7.03
N MET A 161 -1.31 -8.68 7.67
CA MET A 161 -2.00 -9.80 8.30
C MET A 161 -2.84 -9.39 9.52
N GLU A 162 -2.37 -8.42 10.31
CA GLU A 162 -3.16 -7.81 11.39
C GLU A 162 -4.42 -7.12 10.82
N LYS A 163 -4.27 -6.31 9.78
CA LYS A 163 -5.41 -5.67 9.09
C LYS A 163 -6.38 -6.71 8.51
N TYR A 164 -5.86 -7.78 7.93
CA TYR A 164 -6.68 -8.89 7.45
C TYR A 164 -7.47 -9.53 8.59
N SER A 165 -6.83 -9.81 9.73
CA SER A 165 -7.52 -10.34 10.92
C SER A 165 -8.62 -9.39 11.40
N LEU A 166 -8.32 -8.09 11.53
CA LEU A 166 -9.29 -7.07 11.96
C LEU A 166 -10.43 -6.85 10.96
N SER A 167 -10.24 -7.21 9.69
CA SER A 167 -11.28 -7.05 8.66
C SER A 167 -12.52 -7.94 8.86
N PHE A 168 -12.45 -8.93 9.74
CA PHE A 168 -13.60 -9.76 10.16
C PHE A 168 -14.41 -9.17 11.31
N GLU A 169 -13.93 -8.06 11.89
CA GLU A 169 -14.57 -7.42 13.03
C GLU A 169 -15.30 -6.14 12.60
N THR A 170 -16.40 -5.81 13.31
CA THR A 170 -17.02 -4.48 13.19
C THR A 170 -16.41 -3.57 14.25
N ILE A 171 -15.55 -2.64 13.83
CA ILE A 171 -14.85 -1.74 14.73
C ILE A 171 -15.43 -0.33 14.58
N ARG A 172 -15.86 0.27 15.69
CA ARG A 172 -16.23 1.68 15.77
C ARG A 172 -14.97 2.52 15.88
N ASN A 173 -14.82 3.54 15.03
CA ASN A 173 -13.63 4.38 14.99
C ASN A 173 -13.91 5.88 15.16
N GLY A 174 -15.13 6.25 15.60
CA GLY A 174 -15.49 7.66 15.76
C GLY A 174 -16.98 7.91 15.93
N THR A 175 -17.38 9.17 15.79
CA THR A 175 -18.74 9.67 15.91
C THR A 175 -19.14 10.47 14.67
N ILE A 176 -20.39 10.35 14.24
CA ILE A 176 -20.98 11.14 13.17
C ILE A 176 -21.88 12.20 13.78
N TYR A 177 -21.67 13.47 13.44
CA TYR A 177 -22.50 14.61 13.85
C TYR A 177 -23.27 15.15 12.66
N LYS A 178 -24.59 15.30 12.83
CA LYS A 178 -25.50 15.97 11.87
C LYS A 178 -25.51 17.49 12.03
N ASP A 179 -25.20 18.01 13.21
CA ASP A 179 -25.01 19.42 13.53
C ASP A 179 -23.75 19.61 14.39
N HIS A 180 -22.83 20.43 13.92
CA HIS A 180 -21.55 20.72 14.57
C HIS A 180 -21.04 22.08 14.10
N GLU A 181 -20.16 22.73 14.88
CA GLU A 181 -19.59 24.03 14.54
C GLU A 181 -18.80 24.00 13.21
N ASN A 182 -18.11 22.92 12.89
CA ASN A 182 -17.41 22.75 11.61
C ASN A 182 -18.39 22.68 10.42
N ILE A 183 -19.57 22.07 10.59
CA ILE A 183 -20.64 22.08 9.59
C ILE A 183 -21.15 23.51 9.38
N ARG A 184 -21.33 24.27 10.47
CA ARG A 184 -21.73 25.68 10.40
C ARG A 184 -20.65 26.53 9.73
N THR A 185 -19.37 26.26 10.01
CA THR A 185 -18.24 26.88 9.31
C THR A 185 -18.29 26.61 7.81
N LEU A 186 -18.49 25.36 7.42
CA LEU A 186 -18.61 24.97 6.01
C LEU A 186 -19.76 25.70 5.31
N ARG A 187 -20.95 25.75 5.91
CA ARG A 187 -22.09 26.49 5.36
C ARG A 187 -21.79 27.97 5.15
N LYS A 188 -21.06 28.60 6.08
CA LYS A 188 -20.61 30.00 5.92
C LYS A 188 -19.65 30.16 4.75
N VAL A 189 -18.67 29.26 4.63
CA VAL A 189 -17.73 29.25 3.49
C VAL A 189 -18.49 29.24 2.16
N ILE A 190 -19.41 28.29 1.99
CA ILE A 190 -20.19 28.15 0.77
C ILE A 190 -21.07 29.41 0.51
N SER A 191 -21.70 29.93 1.56
CA SER A 191 -22.50 31.16 1.43
C SER A 191 -21.65 32.38 1.03
N TYR A 192 -20.41 32.51 1.54
CA TYR A 192 -19.51 33.58 1.12
C TYR A 192 -19.05 33.42 -0.33
N PHE A 193 -18.82 32.19 -0.80
CA PHE A 193 -18.56 31.95 -2.22
C PHE A 193 -19.76 32.38 -3.10
N GLU A 194 -20.97 32.02 -2.70
CA GLU A 194 -22.19 32.40 -3.43
C GLU A 194 -22.36 33.94 -3.49
N MET A 195 -22.09 34.64 -2.38
CA MET A 195 -22.18 36.11 -2.30
C MET A 195 -21.02 36.84 -2.99
N GLY A 196 -20.00 36.13 -3.48
CA GLY A 196 -18.81 36.72 -4.08
C GLY A 196 -17.79 37.29 -3.11
N ASP A 197 -17.96 37.11 -1.79
CA ASP A 197 -17.00 37.53 -0.77
C ASP A 197 -15.93 36.42 -0.58
N HIS A 198 -15.09 36.29 -1.58
CA HIS A 198 -14.05 35.24 -1.61
C HIS A 198 -12.99 35.44 -0.51
N ASP A 199 -12.68 36.69 -0.13
CA ASP A 199 -11.74 36.98 0.95
C ASP A 199 -12.25 36.38 2.27
N LYS A 200 -13.53 36.58 2.55
CA LYS A 200 -14.17 36.02 3.71
C LYS A 200 -14.27 34.49 3.64
N ALA A 201 -14.61 33.93 2.51
CA ALA A 201 -14.65 32.48 2.31
C ALA A 201 -13.29 31.84 2.63
N TYR A 202 -12.20 32.33 2.03
CA TYR A 202 -10.87 31.79 2.26
C TYR A 202 -10.32 32.07 3.66
N SER A 203 -10.87 33.03 4.42
CA SER A 203 -10.43 33.31 5.79
C SER A 203 -10.71 32.16 6.78
N PHE A 204 -11.56 31.20 6.44
CA PHE A 204 -11.83 30.01 7.23
C PHE A 204 -10.80 28.88 7.03
N TYR A 205 -9.91 29.03 6.07
CA TYR A 205 -8.84 28.07 5.78
C TYR A 205 -7.55 28.46 6.48
N THR A 206 -6.76 27.47 6.87
CA THR A 206 -5.38 27.74 7.33
C THR A 206 -4.52 28.26 6.18
N LYS A 207 -3.49 29.04 6.46
CA LYS A 207 -2.55 29.54 5.43
C LYS A 207 -1.92 28.44 4.57
N GLY A 208 -1.74 27.24 5.13
CA GLY A 208 -1.17 26.07 4.47
C GLY A 208 -2.21 25.11 3.87
N ALA A 209 -3.48 25.51 3.81
CA ALA A 209 -4.55 24.65 3.30
C ALA A 209 -4.28 24.17 1.89
N ARG A 210 -4.68 22.93 1.61
CA ARG A 210 -4.50 22.28 0.31
C ARG A 210 -5.83 21.89 -0.30
N PHE A 211 -5.92 22.10 -1.61
CA PHE A 211 -7.10 21.81 -2.40
C PHE A 211 -6.77 20.70 -3.40
N SER A 212 -7.58 19.67 -3.44
CA SER A 212 -7.49 18.57 -4.40
C SER A 212 -8.78 18.49 -5.21
N ASP A 213 -8.64 18.12 -6.47
CA ASP A 213 -9.74 18.04 -7.44
C ASP A 213 -9.66 16.68 -8.16
N ILE A 214 -10.79 15.99 -8.31
CA ILE A 214 -10.81 14.69 -8.99
C ILE A 214 -10.45 14.80 -10.48
N ASN A 215 -10.58 15.99 -11.09
CA ASN A 215 -10.21 16.22 -12.49
C ASN A 215 -8.71 16.51 -12.67
N ALA A 216 -7.94 16.66 -11.58
CA ALA A 216 -6.51 16.87 -11.57
C ALA A 216 -5.72 15.53 -11.43
N PRO A 217 -4.44 15.49 -11.79
CA PRO A 217 -3.62 14.28 -11.61
C PRO A 217 -3.61 13.78 -10.17
N ILE A 218 -3.64 12.45 -10.01
CA ILE A 218 -3.61 11.81 -8.68
C ILE A 218 -2.40 12.30 -7.88
N GLY A 219 -2.64 12.70 -6.63
CA GLY A 219 -1.59 13.19 -5.72
C GLY A 219 -1.24 14.67 -5.88
N SER A 220 -1.81 15.36 -6.89
CA SER A 220 -1.65 16.81 -7.00
C SER A 220 -2.55 17.56 -6.01
N SER A 221 -2.14 18.75 -5.63
CA SER A 221 -2.95 19.67 -4.83
C SER A 221 -2.51 21.11 -5.07
N SER A 222 -3.44 22.06 -4.97
CA SER A 222 -3.19 23.49 -5.11
C SER A 222 -3.21 24.22 -3.76
N SER A 223 -2.57 25.37 -3.71
CA SER A 223 -2.64 26.34 -2.61
C SER A 223 -3.95 27.14 -2.68
N ILE A 224 -4.21 27.97 -1.64
CA ILE A 224 -5.33 28.94 -1.65
C ILE A 224 -5.23 29.88 -2.86
N ALA A 225 -4.04 30.39 -3.17
CA ALA A 225 -3.85 31.34 -4.28
C ALA A 225 -4.20 30.71 -5.63
N GLU A 226 -3.70 29.50 -5.88
CA GLU A 226 -3.97 28.75 -7.12
C GLU A 226 -5.43 28.31 -7.23
N ASN A 227 -6.06 27.89 -6.12
CA ASN A 227 -7.48 27.53 -6.11
C ASN A 227 -8.37 28.76 -6.38
N ARG A 228 -8.02 29.90 -5.77
CA ARG A 228 -8.70 31.18 -6.01
C ARG A 228 -8.62 31.58 -7.47
N GLU A 229 -7.42 31.58 -8.04
CA GLU A 229 -7.20 31.92 -9.44
C GLU A 229 -8.04 31.01 -10.36
N ALA A 230 -8.05 29.71 -10.13
CA ALA A 230 -8.84 28.75 -10.92
C ALA A 230 -10.35 29.03 -10.83
N PHE A 231 -10.85 29.41 -9.65
CA PHE A 231 -12.24 29.76 -9.46
C PHE A 231 -12.58 31.10 -10.15
N GLU A 232 -11.71 32.13 -10.05
CA GLU A 232 -11.85 33.39 -10.75
C GLU A 232 -11.86 33.23 -12.29
N GLN A 233 -11.01 32.33 -12.83
CA GLN A 233 -11.04 31.98 -14.26
C GLN A 233 -12.39 31.37 -14.67
N THR A 234 -13.00 30.56 -13.81
CA THR A 234 -14.35 30.03 -14.02
C THR A 234 -15.38 31.17 -14.06
N LEU A 235 -15.28 32.11 -13.12
CA LEU A 235 -16.19 33.27 -13.06
C LEU A 235 -16.01 34.28 -14.22
N MET A 236 -14.88 34.27 -14.93
CA MET A 236 -14.74 35.04 -16.17
C MET A 236 -15.65 34.50 -17.27
N LYS A 237 -15.92 33.21 -17.31
CA LYS A 237 -16.75 32.56 -18.35
C LYS A 237 -18.20 32.38 -17.92
N TYR A 238 -18.46 32.29 -16.63
CA TYR A 238 -19.76 31.93 -16.07
C TYR A 238 -20.16 32.87 -14.93
N ASP A 239 -21.44 33.20 -14.84
CA ASP A 239 -22.02 33.84 -13.66
C ASP A 239 -22.47 32.73 -12.69
N LEU A 240 -22.02 32.79 -11.42
CA LEU A 240 -22.55 31.95 -10.37
C LEU A 240 -23.91 32.48 -9.94
N ILE A 241 -24.95 31.65 -10.07
CA ILE A 241 -26.35 32.04 -9.79
C ILE A 241 -26.75 31.66 -8.38
N SER A 242 -26.42 30.41 -7.96
CA SER A 242 -26.66 29.90 -6.59
C SER A 242 -25.82 28.68 -6.31
N ILE A 243 -25.63 28.40 -5.00
CA ILE A 243 -25.06 27.15 -4.49
C ILE A 243 -26.05 26.56 -3.49
N ASP A 244 -26.78 25.55 -3.91
CA ASP A 244 -27.84 24.96 -3.10
C ASP A 244 -27.30 23.69 -2.38
N GLU A 245 -27.54 23.59 -1.07
CA GLU A 245 -27.25 22.39 -0.29
C GLU A 245 -28.10 21.22 -0.79
N TYR A 246 -27.48 20.06 -1.03
CA TYR A 246 -28.18 18.83 -1.38
C TYR A 246 -28.06 17.83 -0.21
N GLY A 247 -29.20 17.42 0.35
CA GLY A 247 -29.21 16.62 1.58
C GLY A 247 -28.82 17.45 2.82
N TYR A 248 -27.85 16.98 3.54
CA TYR A 248 -27.25 17.68 4.69
C TYR A 248 -25.78 17.27 4.85
N PRO A 249 -24.89 18.17 5.30
CA PRO A 249 -23.53 17.82 5.64
C PRO A 249 -23.46 16.96 6.89
N ASP A 250 -22.52 16.00 6.89
CA ASP A 250 -22.13 15.22 8.08
C ASP A 250 -20.71 15.58 8.49
N LEU A 251 -20.44 15.60 9.80
CA LEU A 251 -19.09 15.63 10.34
C LEU A 251 -18.73 14.26 10.88
N LEU A 252 -17.66 13.71 10.35
CA LEU A 252 -17.02 12.48 10.82
C LEU A 252 -15.89 12.87 11.77
N ASP A 253 -16.03 12.53 13.05
CA ASP A 253 -15.01 12.77 14.07
C ASP A 253 -14.34 11.44 14.41
N TYR A 254 -13.11 11.26 13.92
CA TYR A 254 -12.37 10.02 14.04
C TYR A 254 -11.56 10.00 15.34
N GLU A 255 -11.63 8.90 16.07
CA GLU A 255 -10.82 8.68 17.25
C GLU A 255 -9.32 8.74 16.91
N GLY A 256 -8.62 9.75 17.43
CA GLY A 256 -7.17 9.91 17.28
C GLY A 256 -6.66 10.44 15.94
N SER A 257 -7.55 10.86 15.01
CA SER A 257 -7.11 11.33 13.69
C SER A 257 -7.77 12.62 13.16
N GLY A 258 -8.55 13.32 13.99
CA GLY A 258 -9.21 14.59 13.63
C GLY A 258 -10.57 14.41 12.99
N SER A 259 -11.14 15.50 12.49
CA SER A 259 -12.51 15.52 11.96
C SER A 259 -12.57 15.92 10.49
N GLU A 260 -13.58 15.39 9.78
CA GLU A 260 -13.82 15.60 8.37
C GLU A 260 -15.30 15.87 8.10
N ALA A 261 -15.63 17.01 7.48
CA ALA A 261 -16.99 17.27 7.02
C ALA A 261 -17.15 16.83 5.58
N ILE A 262 -18.17 16.02 5.34
CA ILE A 262 -18.60 15.60 4.01
C ILE A 262 -19.91 16.33 3.66
N SER A 263 -20.02 16.83 2.42
CA SER A 263 -21.16 17.67 2.01
C SER A 263 -21.41 17.59 0.52
N TRP A 264 -22.65 17.89 0.12
CA TRP A 264 -23.10 17.83 -1.26
C TRP A 264 -23.80 19.13 -1.62
N TRP A 265 -23.50 19.67 -2.83
CA TRP A 265 -23.95 20.97 -3.28
C TRP A 265 -24.31 20.94 -4.77
N THR A 266 -25.26 21.76 -5.16
CA THR A 266 -25.56 22.03 -6.57
C THR A 266 -25.17 23.45 -6.89
N PHE A 267 -24.09 23.62 -7.64
CA PHE A 267 -23.69 24.90 -8.20
C PHE A 267 -24.51 25.18 -9.47
N ARG A 268 -25.12 26.35 -9.57
CA ARG A 268 -25.81 26.80 -10.78
C ARG A 268 -25.04 27.94 -11.41
N PHE A 269 -24.59 27.71 -12.62
CA PHE A 269 -23.87 28.69 -13.41
C PHE A 269 -24.68 29.08 -14.61
N LYS A 270 -24.47 30.32 -15.12
CA LYS A 270 -24.97 30.80 -16.39
C LYS A 270 -23.81 31.16 -17.30
N SER A 271 -23.73 30.54 -18.46
CA SER A 271 -22.67 30.85 -19.44
C SER A 271 -22.84 32.30 -19.94
N LYS A 272 -21.79 33.11 -19.77
CA LYS A 272 -21.77 34.49 -20.29
C LYS A 272 -21.82 34.54 -21.81
N LYS A 273 -21.30 33.48 -22.47
CA LYS A 273 -21.26 33.39 -23.94
C LYS A 273 -22.61 32.97 -24.54
N THR A 274 -23.26 31.96 -23.96
CA THR A 274 -24.46 31.34 -24.55
C THR A 274 -25.76 31.68 -23.80
N GLY A 275 -25.66 32.14 -22.55
CA GLY A 275 -26.82 32.32 -21.66
C GLY A 275 -27.38 31.02 -21.09
N GLU A 276 -26.79 29.88 -21.40
CA GLU A 276 -27.20 28.54 -20.93
C GLU A 276 -27.02 28.41 -19.43
N LEU A 277 -27.97 27.75 -18.76
CA LEU A 277 -27.90 27.39 -17.36
C LEU A 277 -27.28 26.01 -17.18
N ILE A 278 -26.18 25.95 -16.44
CA ILE A 278 -25.41 24.73 -16.17
C ILE A 278 -25.53 24.41 -14.68
N LYS A 279 -25.86 23.16 -14.38
CA LYS A 279 -25.88 22.63 -13.01
C LYS A 279 -24.71 21.68 -12.81
N VAL A 280 -23.87 21.97 -11.82
CA VAL A 280 -22.74 21.13 -11.45
C VAL A 280 -22.99 20.58 -10.06
N PHE A 281 -23.15 19.25 -9.96
CA PHE A 281 -23.25 18.58 -8.68
C PHE A 281 -21.84 18.36 -8.13
N CYS A 282 -21.62 18.84 -6.90
CA CYS A 282 -20.34 18.76 -6.22
C CYS A 282 -20.47 18.00 -4.89
N HIS A 283 -19.55 17.08 -4.64
CA HIS A 283 -19.31 16.54 -3.32
C HIS A 283 -18.00 17.08 -2.80
N PHE A 284 -17.98 17.56 -1.56
CA PHE A 284 -16.78 18.03 -0.88
C PHE A 284 -16.49 17.22 0.36
N SER A 285 -15.20 17.03 0.61
CA SER A 285 -14.65 16.59 1.87
C SER A 285 -13.72 17.69 2.39
N HIS A 286 -13.92 18.12 3.66
CA HIS A 286 -13.14 19.16 4.31
C HIS A 286 -12.56 18.63 5.63
N SER A 287 -11.23 18.64 5.76
CA SER A 287 -10.55 18.31 7.01
C SER A 287 -10.34 19.60 7.84
N PHE A 288 -10.47 19.47 9.16
CA PHE A 288 -10.36 20.58 10.10
C PHE A 288 -9.22 20.35 11.10
N ASN A 289 -8.61 21.44 11.57
CA ASN A 289 -7.73 21.44 12.74
C ASN A 289 -8.55 21.58 14.04
N ALA A 290 -7.86 21.55 15.20
CA ALA A 290 -8.50 21.67 16.50
C ALA A 290 -9.18 23.04 16.73
N GLU A 291 -8.74 24.08 16.02
CA GLU A 291 -9.29 25.42 16.08
C GLU A 291 -10.49 25.62 15.15
N GLY A 292 -10.96 24.57 14.46
CA GLY A 292 -12.09 24.62 13.53
C GLY A 292 -11.78 25.29 12.19
N GLN A 293 -10.50 25.44 11.82
CA GLN A 293 -10.08 25.95 10.53
C GLN A 293 -9.92 24.82 9.52
N ILE A 294 -10.25 25.05 8.27
CA ILE A 294 -10.12 24.08 7.19
C ILE A 294 -8.65 23.96 6.77
N THR A 295 -8.11 22.74 6.82
CA THR A 295 -6.72 22.43 6.44
C THR A 295 -6.62 21.82 5.05
N ARG A 296 -7.69 21.16 4.60
CA ARG A 296 -7.76 20.48 3.31
C ARG A 296 -9.18 20.49 2.77
N GLN A 297 -9.30 20.61 1.45
CA GLN A 297 -10.53 20.38 0.71
C GLN A 297 -10.27 19.38 -0.42
N VAL A 298 -11.16 18.44 -0.60
CA VAL A 298 -11.21 17.57 -1.78
C VAL A 298 -12.55 17.80 -2.47
N ALA A 299 -12.51 18.09 -3.78
CA ALA A 299 -13.68 18.34 -4.61
C ALA A 299 -13.91 17.19 -5.60
N TYR A 300 -15.13 16.71 -5.67
CA TYR A 300 -15.58 15.69 -6.61
C TYR A 300 -16.73 16.26 -7.43
N TYR A 301 -16.49 16.50 -8.70
CA TYR A 301 -17.49 17.03 -9.65
C TYR A 301 -17.12 16.68 -11.09
N ASN A 302 -18.05 16.84 -12.01
CA ASN A 302 -17.77 16.67 -13.42
C ASN A 302 -17.23 17.98 -14.02
N GLY A 303 -15.92 18.09 -14.18
CA GLY A 303 -15.24 19.26 -14.75
C GLY A 303 -15.56 19.50 -16.22
N ALA A 304 -15.98 18.49 -16.97
CA ALA A 304 -16.36 18.63 -18.38
C ALA A 304 -17.63 19.46 -18.60
N LEU A 305 -18.39 19.77 -17.55
CA LEU A 305 -19.56 20.66 -17.63
C LEU A 305 -19.19 22.14 -17.70
N LEU A 306 -17.97 22.50 -17.35
CA LEU A 306 -17.44 23.87 -17.35
C LEU A 306 -16.15 23.97 -18.18
N PRO A 307 -16.22 23.78 -19.52
CA PRO A 307 -15.06 23.76 -20.40
C PRO A 307 -14.37 25.13 -20.59
#